data_d0408806d8d74b5760b8719ab3bc51e6
#
_entry.id   d0408806d8d74b5760b8719ab3bc51e6
#
_cell.length_a   1.000
_cell.length_b   1.000
_cell.length_c   1.000
_cell.angle_alpha   90.00
_cell.angle_beta   90.00
_cell.angle_gamma   90.00
#
_symmetry.space_group_name_H-M   'P 1'
#
loop_
_entity.id
_entity.type
_entity.pdbx_description
1 polymer ?
#
loop_
_entity_poly.entity_id
_entity_poly.type
_entity_poly.pdbx_seq_one_letter_code
_entity_poly.pdbx_strand_id
1 'polypeptide(L)'
;IEVRNIPVGVFYPEKAERVSHFRPGKDFTRISILNTLLVLGALLFYYPWRFLRSLTRENIRRFVADNITRSKDSNPQLAASIGLGIFFGIAPLWGYQMIAAAVTAHFTRLNKAVAVISSNISIPPMIPFILYGSYWTGAQVLQRDMPLSLSDITLERVAADLVQYIVGSFTMAAVCGAAATAVGYALLVLCKRTPGHE
;
A
#
# COMPACT_ATOMS: atom_id res chain seq x y z
N ILE A 1 18.13 -5.92 -19.99
CA ILE A 1 18.24 -5.01 -21.14
C ILE A 1 19.70 -4.64 -21.23
N GLU A 2 20.34 -5.03 -22.34
CA GLU A 2 21.75 -4.69 -22.61
C GLU A 2 21.79 -3.26 -23.14
N VAL A 3 22.47 -2.37 -22.42
CA VAL A 3 22.64 -0.96 -22.84
C VAL A 3 23.95 -0.86 -23.60
N ARG A 4 23.90 -0.48 -24.87
CA ARG A 4 25.09 -0.23 -25.69
C ARG A 4 25.26 1.28 -25.87
N ASN A 5 26.44 1.77 -25.53
CA ASN A 5 26.81 3.15 -25.78
C ASN A 5 27.41 3.25 -27.19
N ILE A 6 26.78 4.08 -28.02
CA ILE A 6 27.26 4.40 -29.34
C ILE A 6 27.84 5.82 -29.31
N PRO A 7 29.11 6.04 -29.64
CA PRO A 7 29.66 7.39 -29.72
C PRO A 7 29.03 8.14 -30.89
N VAL A 8 28.36 9.26 -30.58
CA VAL A 8 27.74 10.11 -31.59
C VAL A 8 28.43 11.47 -31.55
N GLY A 9 28.90 11.93 -32.69
CA GLY A 9 29.43 13.30 -32.80
C GLY A 9 28.27 14.28 -32.73
N VAL A 10 28.28 15.15 -31.70
CA VAL A 10 27.26 16.18 -31.52
C VAL A 10 27.87 17.54 -31.86
N PHE A 11 27.33 18.21 -32.86
CA PHE A 11 27.69 19.57 -33.20
C PHE A 11 26.83 20.55 -32.39
N TYR A 12 27.47 21.38 -31.58
CA TYR A 12 26.80 22.43 -30.81
C TYR A 12 27.09 23.78 -31.51
N PRO A 13 26.11 24.44 -32.15
CA PRO A 13 26.27 25.78 -32.68
C PRO A 13 26.52 26.77 -31.56
N GLU A 14 27.13 27.93 -31.88
CA GLU A 14 27.38 29.00 -30.91
C GLU A 14 26.08 29.50 -30.27
N LYS A 15 26.15 30.05 -29.05
CA LYS A 15 24.97 30.46 -28.26
C LYS A 15 24.01 31.38 -29.00
N ALA A 16 24.52 32.20 -29.91
CA ALA A 16 23.74 33.15 -30.72
C ALA A 16 22.91 32.44 -31.82
N GLU A 17 23.33 31.27 -32.29
CA GLU A 17 22.68 30.51 -33.36
C GLU A 17 21.79 29.37 -32.85
N ARG A 18 21.72 29.18 -31.54
CA ARG A 18 20.90 28.12 -30.94
C ARG A 18 19.43 28.49 -30.99
N VAL A 19 18.69 27.87 -31.88
CA VAL A 19 17.24 27.96 -31.92
C VAL A 19 16.65 26.90 -31.01
N SER A 20 16.08 27.32 -29.89
CA SER A 20 15.33 26.42 -29.03
C SER A 20 13.88 26.29 -29.52
N HIS A 21 13.48 25.12 -29.96
CA HIS A 21 12.09 24.83 -30.31
C HIS A 21 11.23 24.53 -29.09
N PHE A 22 11.80 24.52 -27.88
CA PHE A 22 11.10 24.26 -26.64
C PHE A 22 10.12 25.38 -26.30
N ARG A 23 8.85 25.05 -26.20
CA ARG A 23 7.76 25.96 -25.78
C ARG A 23 7.39 25.65 -24.33
N PRO A 24 7.87 26.43 -23.33
CA PRO A 24 7.79 26.06 -21.91
C PRO A 24 6.40 25.66 -21.45
N GLY A 25 5.35 26.39 -21.84
CA GLY A 25 3.99 26.06 -21.41
C GLY A 25 3.42 24.82 -22.08
N LYS A 26 3.49 24.74 -23.42
CA LYS A 26 2.87 23.65 -24.19
C LYS A 26 3.62 22.32 -24.01
N ASP A 27 4.95 22.37 -24.03
CA ASP A 27 5.74 21.14 -23.90
C ASP A 27 5.73 20.62 -22.47
N PHE A 28 5.75 21.51 -21.47
CA PHE A 28 5.56 21.12 -20.07
C PHE A 28 4.21 20.42 -19.86
N THR A 29 3.12 20.99 -20.38
CA THR A 29 1.79 20.38 -20.25
C THR A 29 1.72 19.00 -20.91
N ARG A 30 2.28 18.85 -22.13
CA ARG A 30 2.31 17.57 -22.85
C ARG A 30 3.11 16.52 -22.08
N ILE A 31 4.29 16.89 -21.57
CA ILE A 31 5.14 15.99 -20.79
C ILE A 31 4.45 15.61 -19.48
N SER A 32 3.81 16.56 -18.81
CA SER A 32 3.07 16.31 -17.57
C SER A 32 1.89 15.35 -17.78
N ILE A 33 1.10 15.55 -18.84
CA ILE A 33 0.00 14.64 -19.19
C ILE A 33 0.55 13.24 -19.51
N LEU A 34 1.60 13.15 -20.33
CA LEU A 34 2.21 11.87 -20.68
C LEU A 34 2.73 11.15 -19.43
N ASN A 35 3.47 11.84 -18.57
CA ASN A 35 3.99 11.27 -17.33
C ASN A 35 2.85 10.82 -16.41
N THR A 36 1.80 11.61 -16.28
CA THR A 36 0.62 11.24 -15.48
C THR A 36 -0.02 9.96 -16.00
N LEU A 37 -0.24 9.86 -17.32
CA LEU A 37 -0.82 8.67 -17.94
C LEU A 37 0.08 7.43 -17.78
N LEU A 38 1.41 7.60 -17.95
CA LEU A 38 2.38 6.51 -17.75
C LEU A 38 2.42 6.05 -16.28
N VAL A 39 2.43 6.99 -15.34
CA VAL A 39 2.41 6.67 -13.89
C VAL A 39 1.11 6.00 -13.50
N LEU A 40 -0.04 6.51 -13.96
CA LEU A 40 -1.34 5.87 -13.71
C LEU A 40 -1.41 4.48 -14.36
N GLY A 41 -0.96 4.32 -15.59
CA GLY A 41 -0.90 3.03 -16.26
C GLY A 41 0.02 2.04 -15.54
N ALA A 42 1.17 2.50 -15.08
CA ALA A 42 2.09 1.68 -14.29
C ALA A 42 1.46 1.29 -12.94
N LEU A 43 0.86 2.22 -12.22
CA LEU A 43 0.24 1.99 -10.91
C LEU A 43 -0.98 1.08 -10.98
N LEU A 44 -1.87 1.30 -11.97
CA LEU A 44 -3.14 0.58 -12.08
C LEU A 44 -3.01 -0.79 -12.75
N PHE A 45 -2.08 -0.94 -13.70
CA PHE A 45 -1.97 -2.16 -14.50
C PHE A 45 -0.63 -2.88 -14.33
N TYR A 46 0.50 -2.19 -14.52
CA TYR A 46 1.81 -2.86 -14.55
C TYR A 46 2.23 -3.39 -13.18
N TYR A 47 2.17 -2.57 -12.11
CA TYR A 47 2.58 -3.00 -10.77
C TYR A 47 1.67 -4.06 -10.17
N PRO A 48 0.32 -3.96 -10.23
CA PRO A 48 -0.56 -5.02 -9.75
C PRO A 48 -0.38 -6.33 -10.52
N TRP A 49 -0.25 -6.25 -11.84
CA TRP A 49 -0.01 -7.43 -12.66
C TRP A 49 1.32 -8.11 -12.34
N ARG A 50 2.39 -7.33 -12.19
CA ARG A 50 3.70 -7.84 -11.80
C ARG A 50 3.68 -8.43 -10.39
N PHE A 51 2.99 -7.79 -9.45
CA PHE A 51 2.80 -8.29 -8.09
C PHE A 51 2.03 -9.62 -8.10
N LEU A 52 0.90 -9.72 -8.80
CA LEU A 52 0.15 -10.97 -8.94
C LEU A 52 0.98 -12.08 -9.57
N ARG A 53 1.80 -11.74 -10.57
CA ARG A 53 2.74 -12.69 -11.19
C ARG A 53 3.88 -13.11 -10.25
N SER A 54 4.31 -12.24 -9.34
CA SER A 54 5.35 -12.57 -8.36
C SER A 54 4.82 -13.43 -7.20
N LEU A 55 3.51 -13.50 -6.99
CA LEU A 55 2.83 -14.41 -6.06
C LEU A 55 2.86 -15.87 -6.56
N THR A 56 4.01 -16.30 -7.08
CA THR A 56 4.22 -17.69 -7.44
C THR A 56 4.20 -18.53 -6.16
N ARG A 57 3.60 -19.72 -6.24
CA ARG A 57 3.49 -20.66 -5.11
C ARG A 57 4.82 -20.90 -4.41
N GLU A 58 5.91 -20.87 -5.17
CA GLU A 58 7.27 -21.03 -4.65
C GLU A 58 7.76 -19.81 -3.86
N ASN A 59 7.49 -18.57 -4.35
CA ASN A 59 7.85 -17.35 -3.65
C ASN A 59 7.09 -17.19 -2.34
N ILE A 60 5.78 -17.53 -2.36
CA ILE A 60 4.96 -17.55 -1.15
C ILE A 60 5.50 -18.61 -0.17
N ARG A 61 5.81 -19.81 -0.66
CA ARG A 61 6.35 -20.90 0.18
C ARG A 61 7.71 -20.53 0.77
N ARG A 62 8.61 -19.92 0.00
CA ARG A 62 9.91 -19.41 0.49
C ARG A 62 9.71 -18.33 1.54
N PHE A 63 8.85 -17.35 1.28
CA PHE A 63 8.55 -16.30 2.25
C PHE A 63 7.99 -16.86 3.56
N VAL A 64 7.03 -17.75 3.48
CA VAL A 64 6.45 -18.44 4.64
C VAL A 64 7.51 -19.27 5.37
N ALA A 65 8.34 -20.01 4.63
CA ALA A 65 9.41 -20.80 5.22
C ALA A 65 10.42 -19.93 5.97
N ASP A 66 10.87 -18.84 5.38
CA ASP A 66 11.95 -18.01 5.93
C ASP A 66 11.49 -17.09 7.05
N ASN A 67 10.27 -16.54 6.95
CA ASN A 67 9.79 -15.54 7.92
C ASN A 67 8.79 -16.08 8.95
N ILE A 68 8.17 -17.23 8.68
CA ILE A 68 7.17 -17.82 9.57
C ILE A 68 7.68 -19.14 10.16
N THR A 69 8.10 -20.09 9.31
CA THR A 69 8.45 -21.45 9.78
C THR A 69 9.83 -21.48 10.43
N ARG A 70 10.83 -20.78 9.87
CA ARG A 70 12.21 -20.69 10.41
C ARG A 70 12.40 -19.53 11.38
N SER A 71 11.38 -18.68 11.56
CA SER A 71 11.46 -17.61 12.53
C SER A 71 11.53 -18.16 13.94
N LYS A 72 12.36 -17.54 14.77
CA LYS A 72 12.44 -17.80 16.23
C LYS A 72 11.26 -17.18 16.98
N ASP A 73 10.40 -16.42 16.29
CA ASP A 73 9.27 -15.74 16.89
C ASP A 73 8.16 -16.74 17.28
N SER A 74 7.50 -16.47 18.38
CA SER A 74 6.35 -17.27 18.82
C SER A 74 5.14 -17.04 17.91
N ASN A 75 4.21 -18.01 17.89
CA ASN A 75 2.97 -17.89 17.10
C ASN A 75 2.19 -16.59 17.42
N PRO A 76 2.03 -16.19 18.70
CA PRO A 76 1.38 -14.91 19.03
C PRO A 76 2.12 -13.69 18.44
N GLN A 77 3.47 -13.68 18.48
CA GLN A 77 4.26 -12.58 17.91
C GLN A 77 4.10 -12.47 16.40
N LEU A 78 4.10 -13.60 15.68
CA LEU A 78 3.87 -13.62 14.24
C LEU A 78 2.45 -13.16 13.89
N ALA A 79 1.44 -13.65 14.61
CA ALA A 79 0.05 -13.25 14.43
C ALA A 79 -0.15 -11.75 14.71
N ALA A 80 0.42 -11.24 15.80
CA ALA A 80 0.38 -9.83 16.14
C ALA A 80 1.12 -8.96 15.08
N SER A 81 2.21 -9.49 14.50
CA SER A 81 2.92 -8.80 13.40
C SER A 81 2.05 -8.66 12.15
N ILE A 82 1.28 -9.69 11.80
CA ILE A 82 0.31 -9.65 10.69
C ILE A 82 -0.78 -8.61 10.98
N GLY A 83 -1.37 -8.66 12.16
CA GLY A 83 -2.43 -7.72 12.55
C GLY A 83 -1.95 -6.27 12.59
N LEU A 84 -0.75 -6.02 13.11
CA LEU A 84 -0.11 -4.71 13.12
C LEU A 84 0.10 -4.19 11.69
N GLY A 85 0.59 -5.04 10.79
CA GLY A 85 0.77 -4.68 9.40
C GLY A 85 -0.55 -4.29 8.74
N ILE A 86 -1.60 -5.11 8.90
CA ILE A 86 -2.94 -4.82 8.35
C ILE A 86 -3.52 -3.54 8.95
N PHE A 87 -3.32 -3.29 10.23
CA PHE A 87 -3.71 -2.04 10.88
C PHE A 87 -3.10 -0.83 10.15
N PHE A 88 -1.77 -0.80 9.98
CA PHE A 88 -1.11 0.30 9.29
C PHE A 88 -1.42 0.35 7.80
N GLY A 89 -1.73 -0.78 7.17
CA GLY A 89 -2.15 -0.84 5.77
C GLY A 89 -3.51 -0.20 5.51
N ILE A 90 -4.42 -0.19 6.50
CA ILE A 90 -5.75 0.42 6.41
C ILE A 90 -5.75 1.84 6.99
N ALA A 91 -4.94 2.10 8.03
CA ALA A 91 -4.85 3.42 8.63
C ALA A 91 -4.47 4.49 7.60
N PRO A 92 -4.97 5.74 7.73
CA PRO A 92 -4.78 6.79 6.73
C PRO A 92 -3.36 7.39 6.79
N LEU A 93 -2.34 6.55 6.71
CA LEU A 93 -0.92 6.90 6.77
C LEU A 93 -0.27 6.75 5.39
N TRP A 94 -0.91 7.27 4.37
CA TRP A 94 -0.53 7.10 2.97
C TRP A 94 0.95 7.40 2.70
N GLY A 95 1.67 6.40 2.20
CA GLY A 95 3.10 6.45 1.95
C GLY A 95 3.99 6.18 3.16
N TYR A 96 3.53 6.41 4.38
CA TYR A 96 4.30 6.18 5.62
C TYR A 96 3.94 4.86 6.32
N GLN A 97 2.95 4.14 5.84
CA GLN A 97 2.43 2.90 6.44
C GLN A 97 3.53 1.85 6.69
N MET A 98 4.46 1.66 5.74
CA MET A 98 5.56 0.70 5.89
C MET A 98 6.54 1.12 6.98
N ILE A 99 6.87 2.42 7.04
CA ILE A 99 7.78 2.97 8.05
C ILE A 99 7.11 2.86 9.43
N ALA A 100 5.83 3.25 9.54
CA ALA A 100 5.08 3.15 10.78
C ALA A 100 4.97 1.69 11.26
N ALA A 101 4.68 0.75 10.37
CA ALA A 101 4.65 -0.68 10.68
C ALA A 101 6.02 -1.18 11.17
N ALA A 102 7.12 -0.83 10.48
CA ALA A 102 8.47 -1.24 10.83
C ALA A 102 8.91 -0.67 12.19
N VAL A 103 8.67 0.62 12.41
CA VAL A 103 9.03 1.31 13.65
C VAL A 103 8.24 0.74 14.83
N THR A 104 6.92 0.60 14.69
CA THR A 104 6.07 0.05 15.75
C THR A 104 6.42 -1.41 16.04
N ALA A 105 6.65 -2.23 15.01
CA ALA A 105 7.10 -3.61 15.18
C ALA A 105 8.46 -3.69 15.89
N HIS A 106 9.35 -2.71 15.68
CA HIS A 106 10.63 -2.64 16.40
C HIS A 106 10.42 -2.41 17.91
N PHE A 107 9.63 -1.41 18.28
CA PHE A 107 9.39 -1.09 19.68
C PHE A 107 8.58 -2.17 20.40
N THR A 108 7.65 -2.81 19.72
CA THR A 108 6.81 -3.90 20.28
C THR A 108 7.49 -5.27 20.22
N ARG A 109 8.73 -5.34 19.74
CA ARG A 109 9.49 -6.60 19.55
C ARG A 109 8.77 -7.63 18.68
N LEU A 110 8.01 -7.16 17.70
CA LEU A 110 7.33 -7.98 16.71
C LEU A 110 8.22 -8.18 15.46
N ASN A 111 7.82 -9.12 14.62
CA ASN A 111 8.55 -9.39 13.37
C ASN A 111 8.34 -8.27 12.35
N LYS A 112 9.40 -7.46 12.14
CA LYS A 112 9.38 -6.30 11.24
C LYS A 112 9.08 -6.68 9.79
N ALA A 113 9.66 -7.77 9.30
CA ALA A 113 9.47 -8.22 7.93
C ALA A 113 8.00 -8.60 7.67
N VAL A 114 7.41 -9.34 8.60
CA VAL A 114 6.00 -9.74 8.53
C VAL A 114 5.08 -8.51 8.62
N ALA A 115 5.33 -7.58 9.55
CA ALA A 115 4.54 -6.37 9.71
C ALA A 115 4.60 -5.47 8.46
N VAL A 116 5.80 -5.24 7.91
CA VAL A 116 5.99 -4.41 6.70
C VAL A 116 5.31 -5.04 5.48
N ILE A 117 5.43 -6.35 5.29
CA ILE A 117 4.80 -7.02 4.14
C ILE A 117 3.27 -6.99 4.29
N SER A 118 2.76 -7.25 5.50
CA SER A 118 1.32 -7.19 5.77
C SER A 118 0.74 -5.78 5.66
N SER A 119 1.55 -4.72 5.85
CA SER A 119 1.08 -3.33 5.66
C SER A 119 0.85 -2.95 4.19
N ASN A 120 1.35 -3.75 3.24
CA ASN A 120 1.13 -3.53 1.80
C ASN A 120 -0.22 -4.08 1.29
N ILE A 121 -1.22 -4.25 2.15
CA ILE A 121 -2.57 -4.66 1.73
C ILE A 121 -3.26 -3.58 0.87
N SER A 122 -2.85 -2.32 1.00
CA SER A 122 -3.35 -1.19 0.20
C SER A 122 -2.81 -1.19 -1.23
N ILE A 123 -2.97 -2.31 -1.95
CA ILE A 123 -2.67 -2.39 -3.38
C ILE A 123 -3.68 -1.52 -4.13
N PRO A 124 -3.31 -0.88 -5.26
CA PRO A 124 -4.21 0.01 -5.99
C PRO A 124 -5.65 -0.49 -6.20
N PRO A 125 -5.91 -1.76 -6.53
CA PRO A 125 -7.27 -2.27 -6.64
C PRO A 125 -8.03 -2.31 -5.30
N MET A 126 -7.35 -2.38 -4.17
CA MET A 126 -7.96 -2.45 -2.83
C MET A 126 -8.28 -1.06 -2.26
N ILE A 127 -7.64 -0.01 -2.77
CA ILE A 127 -7.80 1.36 -2.28
C ILE A 127 -9.28 1.80 -2.27
N PRO A 128 -10.07 1.63 -3.35
CA PRO A 128 -11.49 2.02 -3.34
C PRO A 128 -12.30 1.31 -2.26
N PHE A 129 -12.02 0.02 -2.02
CA PHE A 129 -12.72 -0.75 -0.98
C PHE A 129 -12.34 -0.28 0.43
N ILE A 130 -11.06 0.02 0.66
CA ILE A 130 -10.57 0.55 1.94
C ILE A 130 -11.17 1.93 2.19
N LEU A 131 -11.18 2.81 1.19
CA LEU A 131 -11.78 4.14 1.30
C LEU A 131 -13.28 4.06 1.62
N TYR A 132 -14.02 3.27 0.85
CA TYR A 132 -15.46 3.10 1.05
C TYR A 132 -15.77 2.48 2.42
N GLY A 133 -15.07 1.40 2.79
CA GLY A 133 -15.24 0.74 4.08
C GLY A 133 -14.91 1.65 5.26
N SER A 134 -13.84 2.45 5.13
CA SER A 134 -13.46 3.44 6.15
C SER A 134 -14.54 4.52 6.29
N TYR A 135 -15.04 5.04 5.18
CA TYR A 135 -16.08 6.06 5.20
C TYR A 135 -17.40 5.51 5.77
N TRP A 136 -17.79 4.30 5.37
CA TRP A 136 -18.98 3.62 5.90
C TRP A 136 -18.86 3.34 7.41
N THR A 137 -17.70 2.84 7.86
CA THR A 137 -17.46 2.59 9.30
C THR A 137 -17.53 3.91 10.09
N GLY A 138 -16.98 5.00 9.54
CA GLY A 138 -17.05 6.32 10.16
C GLY A 138 -18.47 6.83 10.28
N ALA A 139 -19.33 6.62 9.28
CA ALA A 139 -20.75 6.96 9.32
C ALA A 139 -21.47 6.22 10.46
N GLN A 140 -21.20 4.92 10.59
CA GLN A 140 -21.79 4.11 11.67
C GLN A 140 -21.34 4.58 13.06
N VAL A 141 -20.02 4.83 13.24
CA VAL A 141 -19.46 5.27 14.53
C VAL A 141 -19.96 6.65 14.94
N LEU A 142 -20.06 7.57 13.98
CA LEU A 142 -20.50 8.95 14.21
C LEU A 142 -22.02 9.13 14.11
N GLN A 143 -22.77 8.05 13.82
CA GLN A 143 -24.23 8.07 13.61
C GLN A 143 -24.66 9.15 12.61
N ARG A 144 -23.93 9.26 11.50
CA ARG A 144 -24.21 10.20 10.42
C ARG A 144 -24.79 9.46 9.22
N ASP A 145 -25.73 10.14 8.55
CA ASP A 145 -26.23 9.63 7.28
C ASP A 145 -25.15 9.70 6.21
N MET A 146 -25.13 8.70 5.31
CA MET A 146 -24.23 8.70 4.14
C MET A 146 -24.74 9.74 3.12
N PRO A 147 -24.08 10.87 2.93
CA PRO A 147 -24.46 11.79 1.86
C PRO A 147 -23.98 11.22 0.52
N LEU A 148 -24.90 10.69 -0.27
CA LEU A 148 -24.63 10.23 -1.65
C LEU A 148 -24.75 11.37 -2.67
N SER A 149 -24.94 12.63 -2.25
CA SER A 149 -25.16 13.75 -3.16
C SER A 149 -23.89 14.58 -3.36
N LEU A 150 -23.41 14.59 -4.60
CA LEU A 150 -22.28 15.43 -5.06
C LEU A 150 -22.65 16.93 -5.14
N SER A 151 -23.93 17.29 -4.93
CA SER A 151 -24.44 18.65 -5.14
C SER A 151 -24.23 19.63 -3.97
N ASP A 152 -23.85 19.12 -2.79
CA ASP A 152 -23.77 19.93 -1.57
C ASP A 152 -22.34 20.01 -0.99
N ILE A 153 -21.34 20.21 -1.81
CA ILE A 153 -19.93 20.34 -1.35
C ILE A 153 -19.72 21.73 -0.74
N THR A 154 -19.92 21.84 0.56
CA THR A 154 -19.49 23.02 1.35
C THR A 154 -18.18 22.69 2.10
N LEU A 155 -17.36 23.72 2.38
CA LEU A 155 -16.11 23.54 3.13
C LEU A 155 -16.32 22.89 4.51
N GLU A 156 -17.45 23.17 5.15
CA GLU A 156 -17.82 22.58 6.44
C GLU A 156 -18.13 21.08 6.31
N ARG A 157 -18.78 20.65 5.23
CA ARG A 157 -19.01 19.24 4.94
C ARG A 157 -17.72 18.50 4.61
N VAL A 158 -16.84 19.10 3.80
CA VAL A 158 -15.53 18.50 3.50
C VAL A 158 -14.71 18.26 4.78
N ALA A 159 -14.73 19.20 5.73
CA ALA A 159 -14.07 19.02 7.02
C ALA A 159 -14.76 17.93 7.87
N ALA A 160 -16.09 17.86 7.86
CA ALA A 160 -16.84 16.82 8.54
C ALA A 160 -16.61 15.43 7.91
N ASP A 161 -16.52 15.37 6.59
CA ASP A 161 -16.24 14.13 5.86
C ASP A 161 -14.82 13.62 6.12
N LEU A 162 -13.84 14.51 6.27
CA LEU A 162 -12.47 14.14 6.66
C LEU A 162 -12.44 13.52 8.07
N VAL A 163 -13.14 14.11 9.02
CA VAL A 163 -13.23 13.55 10.39
C VAL A 163 -13.89 12.18 10.36
N GLN A 164 -14.99 12.03 9.62
CA GLN A 164 -15.67 10.76 9.45
C GLN A 164 -14.74 9.70 8.83
N TYR A 165 -14.02 10.06 7.79
CA TYR A 165 -13.05 9.18 7.14
C TYR A 165 -11.93 8.77 8.10
N ILE A 166 -11.33 9.71 8.83
CA ILE A 166 -10.23 9.43 9.78
C ILE A 166 -10.70 8.51 10.90
N VAL A 167 -11.82 8.84 11.57
CA VAL A 167 -12.38 8.02 12.63
C VAL A 167 -12.73 6.62 12.13
N GLY A 168 -13.38 6.53 10.96
CA GLY A 168 -13.73 5.26 10.35
C GLY A 168 -12.51 4.43 9.94
N SER A 169 -11.49 5.06 9.38
CA SER A 169 -10.24 4.38 8.99
C SER A 169 -9.54 3.75 10.19
N PHE A 170 -9.36 4.50 11.29
CA PHE A 170 -8.72 3.95 12.48
C PHE A 170 -9.58 2.86 13.14
N THR A 171 -10.89 3.03 13.19
CA THR A 171 -11.81 2.01 13.73
C THR A 171 -11.77 0.75 12.87
N MET A 172 -11.89 0.87 11.55
CA MET A 172 -11.80 -0.25 10.63
C MET A 172 -10.44 -0.93 10.70
N ALA A 173 -9.33 -0.13 10.76
CA ALA A 173 -7.97 -0.65 10.90
C ALA A 173 -7.81 -1.47 12.18
N ALA A 174 -8.34 -0.99 13.31
CA ALA A 174 -8.29 -1.70 14.59
C ALA A 174 -9.07 -3.03 14.54
N VAL A 175 -10.28 -3.01 14.01
CA VAL A 175 -11.12 -4.22 13.86
C VAL A 175 -10.48 -5.23 12.92
N CYS A 176 -10.05 -4.79 11.73
CA CYS A 176 -9.41 -5.67 10.76
C CYS A 176 -8.06 -6.19 11.25
N GLY A 177 -7.26 -5.36 11.92
CA GLY A 177 -6.00 -5.77 12.53
C GLY A 177 -6.19 -6.82 13.63
N ALA A 178 -7.15 -6.61 14.52
CA ALA A 178 -7.49 -7.59 15.56
C ALA A 178 -8.02 -8.90 14.98
N ALA A 179 -8.93 -8.82 14.00
CA ALA A 179 -9.45 -10.00 13.31
C ALA A 179 -8.33 -10.77 12.59
N ALA A 180 -7.43 -10.07 11.91
CA ALA A 180 -6.28 -10.67 11.24
C ALA A 180 -5.29 -11.32 12.22
N THR A 181 -5.10 -10.73 13.41
CA THR A 181 -4.31 -11.34 14.49
C THR A 181 -4.96 -12.64 14.95
N ALA A 182 -6.27 -12.65 15.20
CA ALA A 182 -6.98 -13.85 15.65
C ALA A 182 -6.94 -14.96 14.59
N VAL A 183 -7.26 -14.65 13.35
CA VAL A 183 -7.22 -15.61 12.23
C VAL A 183 -5.80 -16.11 12.00
N GLY A 184 -4.81 -15.19 11.96
CA GLY A 184 -3.40 -15.53 11.80
C GLY A 184 -2.91 -16.47 12.91
N TYR A 185 -3.29 -16.21 14.16
CA TYR A 185 -2.95 -17.09 15.27
C TYR A 185 -3.58 -18.48 15.12
N ALA A 186 -4.88 -18.54 14.79
CA ALA A 186 -5.56 -19.82 14.56
C ALA A 186 -4.90 -20.64 13.44
N LEU A 187 -4.58 -19.99 12.32
CA LEU A 187 -3.90 -20.65 11.21
C LEU A 187 -2.50 -21.16 11.58
N LEU A 188 -1.71 -20.34 12.31
CA LEU A 188 -0.37 -20.73 12.76
C LEU A 188 -0.40 -21.92 13.73
N VAL A 189 -1.40 -21.99 14.62
CA VAL A 189 -1.59 -23.12 15.54
C VAL A 189 -1.99 -24.38 14.78
N LEU A 190 -2.88 -24.27 13.81
CA LEU A 190 -3.32 -25.39 12.98
C LEU A 190 -2.18 -25.94 12.10
N CYS A 191 -1.40 -25.05 11.47
CA CYS A 191 -0.28 -25.46 10.62
C CYS A 191 0.87 -26.11 11.40
N LYS A 192 1.13 -25.69 12.66
CA LYS A 192 2.16 -26.33 13.50
C LYS A 192 1.69 -27.63 14.16
N ARG A 193 0.39 -27.93 14.17
CA ARG A 193 -0.15 -29.18 14.68
C ARG A 193 -0.04 -30.36 13.73
N THR A 194 0.39 -30.16 12.50
CA THR A 194 0.79 -31.23 11.58
C THR A 194 2.31 -31.41 11.62
N PRO A 195 2.88 -32.22 12.55
CA PRO A 195 4.23 -32.71 12.39
C PRO A 195 4.20 -33.62 11.18
N GLY A 196 4.95 -33.25 10.12
CA GLY A 196 5.16 -34.16 9.00
C GLY A 196 5.73 -35.44 9.54
N HIS A 197 4.99 -36.52 9.35
CA HIS A 197 5.55 -37.85 9.37
C HIS A 197 6.52 -37.94 8.18
N GLU A 198 7.81 -37.82 8.46
CA GLU A 198 8.89 -38.43 7.70
C GLU A 198 9.86 -39.06 8.69
#